data_1145be18e217db3fe87147061a2817a8
#
_entry.id   1145be18e217db3fe87147061a2817a8
#
_cell.length_a   1.000
_cell.length_b   1.000
_cell.length_c   1.000
_cell.angle_alpha   90.00
_cell.angle_beta   90.00
_cell.angle_gamma   90.00
#
_symmetry.space_group_name_H-M   'P 1'
#
loop_
_entity.id
_entity.type
_entity.pdbx_description
1 polymer ?
#
loop_
_entity_poly.entity_id
_entity_poly.type
_entity_poly.pdbx_seq_one_letter_code
_entity_poly.pdbx_strand_id
1 'polypeptide(L)'
;MRVTKNKIDCLNPNTGRRISIDSAVYELFSKAIYDILKKEKKGITYTEIVNGIKKHFSDQKITFKGSIGWYAVTVKHDMVANHIIETWMENGTRLHKLKK
;
A
#
# COMPACT_ATOMS: atom_id res chain seq x y z
N MET A 1 6.21 -7.61 -10.74
CA MET A 1 5.58 -6.31 -11.02
C MET A 1 6.04 -5.78 -12.36
N ARG A 2 5.13 -5.21 -13.10
CA ARG A 2 5.43 -4.82 -14.47
C ARG A 2 5.49 -3.30 -14.61
N VAL A 3 6.60 -2.81 -15.15
CA VAL A 3 6.80 -1.38 -15.39
C VAL A 3 6.68 -1.12 -16.89
N THR A 4 5.83 -0.16 -17.28
CA THR A 4 5.66 0.26 -18.66
C THR A 4 5.91 1.76 -18.71
N LYS A 5 7.05 2.16 -19.28
CA LYS A 5 7.52 3.53 -19.25
C LYS A 5 7.59 4.00 -17.79
N ASN A 6 6.89 5.02 -17.41
CA ASN A 6 6.92 5.52 -16.04
C ASN A 6 5.68 5.08 -15.25
N LYS A 7 5.08 3.97 -15.64
CA LYS A 7 3.88 3.49 -14.97
C LYS A 7 4.01 2.06 -14.52
N ILE A 8 3.31 1.73 -13.45
CA ILE A 8 3.26 0.39 -12.90
C ILE A 8 1.81 -0.09 -12.92
N ASP A 9 1.62 -1.29 -13.44
CA ASP A 9 0.31 -1.95 -13.42
C ASP A 9 0.09 -2.55 -12.04
N CYS A 10 -0.89 -2.03 -11.32
CA CYS A 10 -1.27 -2.53 -10.01
C CYS A 10 -2.40 -3.54 -10.17
N LEU A 11 -2.25 -4.69 -9.55
CA LEU A 11 -3.25 -5.76 -9.60
C LEU A 11 -4.04 -5.80 -8.30
N ASN A 12 -5.37 -5.78 -8.42
CA ASN A 12 -6.24 -6.05 -7.28
C ASN A 12 -6.52 -7.55 -7.25
N PRO A 13 -6.00 -8.29 -6.26
CA PRO A 13 -6.15 -9.75 -6.24
C PRO A 13 -7.59 -10.20 -5.99
N ASN A 14 -8.43 -9.31 -5.47
CA ASN A 14 -9.83 -9.67 -5.20
C ASN A 14 -10.71 -9.62 -6.43
N THR A 15 -10.40 -8.73 -7.37
CA THR A 15 -11.23 -8.54 -8.58
C THR A 15 -10.51 -8.91 -9.86
N GLY A 16 -9.19 -9.06 -9.82
CA GLY A 16 -8.39 -9.30 -11.01
C GLY A 16 -8.18 -8.06 -11.87
N ARG A 17 -8.69 -6.92 -11.45
CA ARG A 17 -8.53 -5.68 -12.22
C ARG A 17 -7.14 -5.11 -12.10
N ARG A 18 -6.70 -4.45 -13.15
CA ARG A 18 -5.41 -3.78 -13.17
C ARG A 18 -5.61 -2.28 -13.38
N ILE A 19 -4.82 -1.50 -12.67
CA ILE A 19 -4.84 -0.04 -12.75
C ILE A 19 -3.40 0.42 -12.87
N SER A 20 -3.12 1.26 -13.87
CA SER A 20 -1.77 1.83 -14.05
C SER A 20 -1.66 3.12 -13.27
N ILE A 21 -0.59 3.25 -12.49
CA ILE A 21 -0.29 4.49 -11.80
C ILE A 21 1.17 4.87 -12.05
N ASP A 22 1.49 6.14 -11.83
CA ASP A 22 2.83 6.65 -12.00
C ASP A 22 3.80 5.85 -11.12
N SER A 23 4.93 5.43 -11.68
CA SER A 23 5.91 4.64 -10.94
C SER A 23 6.49 5.39 -9.75
N ALA A 24 6.68 6.70 -9.88
CA ALA A 24 7.18 7.51 -8.76
C ALA A 24 6.17 7.53 -7.61
N VAL A 25 4.89 7.61 -7.94
CA VAL A 25 3.83 7.56 -6.93
C VAL A 25 3.76 6.18 -6.29
N TYR A 26 3.88 5.13 -7.11
CA TYR A 26 3.89 3.77 -6.58
C TYR A 26 5.05 3.58 -5.58
N GLU A 27 6.24 4.02 -5.95
CA GLU A 27 7.40 3.90 -5.07
C GLU A 27 7.19 4.67 -3.77
N LEU A 28 6.64 5.87 -3.86
CA LEU A 28 6.37 6.68 -2.68
C LEU A 28 5.44 5.97 -1.70
N PHE A 29 4.34 5.43 -2.22
CA PHE A 29 3.36 4.75 -1.37
C PHE A 29 3.84 3.39 -0.90
N SER A 30 4.47 2.61 -1.79
CA SER A 30 4.93 1.27 -1.40
C SER A 30 6.03 1.36 -0.34
N LYS A 31 6.91 2.33 -0.44
CA LYS A 31 7.95 2.52 0.56
C LYS A 31 7.34 2.94 1.89
N ALA A 32 6.37 3.85 1.87
CA ALA A 32 5.70 4.28 3.09
C ALA A 32 4.98 3.11 3.76
N ILE A 33 4.24 2.32 2.99
CA ILE A 33 3.54 1.15 3.51
C ILE A 33 4.54 0.13 4.07
N TYR A 34 5.60 -0.13 3.34
CA TYR A 34 6.63 -1.06 3.80
C TYR A 34 7.22 -0.62 5.14
N ASP A 35 7.58 0.66 5.25
CA ASP A 35 8.18 1.19 6.48
C ASP A 35 7.21 1.10 7.67
N ILE A 36 5.93 1.35 7.41
CA ILE A 36 4.91 1.27 8.45
C ILE A 36 4.76 -0.19 8.92
N LEU A 37 4.62 -1.12 7.99
CA LEU A 37 4.42 -2.53 8.33
C LEU A 37 5.65 -3.17 8.93
N LYS A 38 6.83 -2.69 8.56
CA LYS A 38 8.08 -3.18 9.12
C LYS A 38 8.15 -2.98 10.62
N LYS A 39 7.52 -1.93 11.13
CA LYS A 39 7.50 -1.62 12.55
C LYS A 39 6.40 -2.34 13.30
N GLU A 40 5.40 -2.87 12.59
CA GLU A 40 4.22 -3.47 13.19
C GLU A 40 4.18 -4.97 12.92
N LYS A 41 4.55 -5.76 13.91
CA LYS A 41 4.64 -7.21 13.73
C LYS A 41 3.33 -7.95 13.95
N LYS A 42 2.34 -7.28 14.52
CA LYS A 42 1.07 -7.91 14.85
C LYS A 42 0.00 -7.77 13.80
N GLY A 43 0.25 -7.06 12.74
CA GLY A 43 -0.77 -6.75 11.77
C GLY A 43 -1.56 -5.51 12.15
N ILE A 44 -1.90 -4.71 11.15
CA ILE A 44 -2.67 -3.48 11.36
C ILE A 44 -3.76 -3.37 10.32
N THR A 45 -4.74 -2.52 10.62
CA THR A 45 -5.88 -2.30 9.73
C THR A 45 -5.50 -1.37 8.58
N TYR A 46 -6.35 -1.33 7.57
CA TYR A 46 -6.19 -0.40 6.46
C TYR A 46 -6.20 1.06 6.96
N THR A 47 -7.11 1.38 7.88
CA THR A 47 -7.18 2.72 8.45
C THR A 47 -5.86 3.11 9.11
N GLU A 48 -5.26 2.19 9.84
CA GLU A 48 -3.96 2.44 10.46
C GLU A 48 -2.85 2.63 9.41
N ILE A 49 -2.91 1.90 8.29
CA ILE A 49 -1.98 2.09 7.20
C ILE A 49 -2.11 3.50 6.63
N VAL A 50 -3.34 3.94 6.34
CA VAL A 50 -3.58 5.27 5.77
C VAL A 50 -3.10 6.36 6.72
N ASN A 51 -3.41 6.23 8.01
CA ASN A 51 -2.97 7.19 9.00
C ASN A 51 -1.44 7.24 9.11
N GLY A 52 -0.81 6.08 9.01
CA GLY A 52 0.65 5.99 9.01
C GLY A 52 1.27 6.67 7.80
N ILE A 53 0.63 6.52 6.63
CA ILE A 53 1.11 7.18 5.41
C ILE A 53 1.02 8.68 5.55
N LYS A 54 -0.11 9.18 6.07
CA LYS A 54 -0.29 10.62 6.29
C LYS A 54 0.78 11.18 7.23
N LYS A 55 1.06 10.44 8.31
CA LYS A 55 2.11 10.84 9.24
C LYS A 55 3.48 10.81 8.59
N HIS A 56 3.76 9.76 7.83
CA HIS A 56 5.03 9.64 7.12
C HIS A 56 5.25 10.81 6.17
N PHE A 57 4.22 11.17 5.40
CA PHE A 57 4.31 12.30 4.48
C PHE A 57 4.52 13.61 5.24
N SER A 58 3.82 13.80 6.35
CA SER A 58 3.98 14.98 7.18
C SER A 58 5.40 15.08 7.74
N ASP A 59 5.92 13.98 8.27
CA ASP A 59 7.27 13.94 8.84
C ASP A 59 8.34 14.22 7.79
N GLN A 60 8.13 13.77 6.56
CA GLN A 60 9.07 13.96 5.46
C GLN A 60 8.79 15.25 4.67
N LYS A 61 7.80 16.03 5.10
CA LYS A 61 7.38 17.27 4.42
C LYS A 61 7.00 17.03 2.98
N ILE A 62 6.35 15.91 2.72
CA ILE A 62 5.86 15.55 1.39
C ILE A 62 4.43 16.05 1.23
N THR A 63 4.17 16.82 0.17
CA THR A 63 2.84 17.25 -0.18
C THR A 63 2.33 16.37 -1.32
N PHE A 64 1.24 15.65 -1.07
CA PHE A 64 0.64 14.80 -2.09
C PHE A 64 -0.72 15.36 -2.48
N LYS A 65 -0.92 15.61 -3.77
CA LYS A 65 -2.14 16.20 -4.31
C LYS A 65 -3.13 15.17 -4.78
N GLY A 66 -3.32 14.13 -4.29
CA GLY A 66 -4.33 13.15 -4.69
C GLY A 66 -5.00 12.58 -3.47
N SER A 67 -5.82 11.58 -3.70
CA SER A 67 -6.46 10.87 -2.60
C SER A 67 -5.46 9.88 -2.02
N ILE A 68 -4.96 10.14 -0.84
CA ILE A 68 -4.04 9.24 -0.16
C ILE A 68 -4.73 7.87 0.02
N GLY A 69 -6.00 7.86 0.40
CA GLY A 69 -6.73 6.62 0.58
C GLY A 69 -6.83 5.79 -0.68
N TRP A 70 -7.14 6.42 -1.81
CA TRP A 70 -7.26 5.70 -3.08
C TRP A 70 -5.93 5.07 -3.51
N TYR A 71 -4.85 5.86 -3.45
CA TYR A 71 -3.54 5.34 -3.82
C TYR A 71 -3.04 4.29 -2.83
N ALA A 72 -3.32 4.49 -1.55
CA ALA A 72 -2.92 3.53 -0.54
C ALA A 72 -3.58 2.17 -0.77
N VAL A 73 -4.88 2.13 -1.05
CA VAL A 73 -5.57 0.87 -1.28
C VAL A 73 -5.10 0.21 -2.58
N THR A 74 -4.85 1.01 -3.63
CA THR A 74 -4.38 0.51 -4.91
C THR A 74 -3.00 -0.13 -4.78
N VAL A 75 -2.07 0.57 -4.16
CA VAL A 75 -0.70 0.07 -3.96
C VAL A 75 -0.70 -1.12 -3.01
N LYS A 76 -1.48 -1.05 -1.94
CA LYS A 76 -1.60 -2.16 -0.99
C LYS A 76 -2.08 -3.43 -1.68
N HIS A 77 -3.11 -3.34 -2.53
CA HIS A 77 -3.63 -4.49 -3.25
C HIS A 77 -2.55 -5.13 -4.12
N ASP A 78 -1.77 -4.32 -4.81
CA ASP A 78 -0.70 -4.84 -5.65
C ASP A 78 0.39 -5.53 -4.80
N MET A 79 0.72 -4.95 -3.65
CA MET A 79 1.70 -5.55 -2.75
C MET A 79 1.19 -6.90 -2.20
N VAL A 80 -0.11 -7.02 -1.96
CA VAL A 80 -0.70 -8.31 -1.56
C VAL A 80 -0.60 -9.30 -2.72
N ALA A 81 -0.93 -8.86 -3.94
CA ALA A 81 -0.87 -9.71 -5.12
C ALA A 81 0.55 -10.21 -5.38
N ASN A 82 1.55 -9.44 -5.05
CA ASN A 82 2.97 -9.80 -5.24
C ASN A 82 3.58 -10.47 -4.01
N HIS A 83 2.74 -10.86 -3.05
CA HIS A 83 3.18 -11.59 -1.85
C HIS A 83 4.15 -10.81 -0.96
N ILE A 84 4.11 -9.48 -1.01
CA ILE A 84 4.90 -8.64 -0.12
C ILE A 84 4.16 -8.44 1.20
N ILE A 85 2.83 -8.33 1.13
CA ILE A 85 1.96 -8.19 2.29
C ILE A 85 1.09 -9.43 2.40
N GLU A 86 0.94 -9.97 3.60
CA GLU A 86 -0.10 -10.95 3.86
C GLU A 86 -1.23 -10.29 4.63
N THR A 87 -2.44 -10.77 4.39
CA THR A 87 -3.64 -10.18 4.97
C THR A 87 -4.59 -11.31 5.39
N TRP A 88 -5.34 -11.06 6.44
CA TRP A 88 -6.30 -12.04 6.97
C TRP A 88 -7.40 -11.31 7.71
N MET A 89 -8.48 -12.04 8.00
CA MET A 89 -9.59 -11.53 8.80
C MET A 89 -9.47 -12.03 10.22
N GLU A 90 -9.65 -11.13 11.17
CA GLU A 90 -9.63 -11.49 12.58
C GLU A 90 -10.72 -10.71 13.28
N ASN A 91 -11.69 -11.41 13.88
CA ASN A 91 -12.82 -10.81 14.55
C ASN A 91 -13.56 -9.77 13.68
N GLY A 92 -13.73 -10.09 12.40
CA GLY A 92 -14.44 -9.21 11.48
C GLY A 92 -13.60 -8.04 10.93
N THR A 93 -12.33 -7.98 11.30
CA THR A 93 -11.45 -6.90 10.88
C THR A 93 -10.31 -7.47 10.03
N ARG A 94 -10.04 -6.82 8.89
CA ARG A 94 -8.93 -7.24 8.04
C ARG A 94 -7.62 -6.62 8.53
N LEU A 95 -6.64 -7.46 8.73
CA LEU A 95 -5.32 -7.04 9.19
C LEU A 95 -4.27 -7.29 8.11
N HIS A 96 -3.15 -6.60 8.23
CA HIS A 96 -2.07 -6.64 7.24
C HIS A 96 -0.72 -6.66 7.93
N LYS A 97 0.21 -7.44 7.39
CA LYS A 97 1.61 -7.38 7.83
C LYS A 97 2.51 -7.79 6.67
N LEU A 98 3.80 -7.51 6.79
CA LEU A 98 4.75 -7.95 5.79
C LEU A 98 4.84 -9.47 5.81
N LYS A 99 4.88 -10.06 4.64
CA LYS A 99 5.07 -11.49 4.51
C LYS A 99 6.56 -11.79 4.65
N LYS A 100 6.86 -12.77 5.46
CA LYS A 100 8.25 -13.21 5.62
C LYS A 100 8.64 -14.24 4.60
#